data_9708e72924da3964a063576307bd4cf3
#
_entry.id   9708e72924da3964a063576307bd4cf3
#
_cell.length_a   1.000
_cell.length_b   1.000
_cell.length_c   1.000
_cell.angle_alpha   90.00
_cell.angle_beta   90.00
_cell.angle_gamma   90.00
#
_symmetry.space_group_name_H-M   'P 1'
#
loop_
_entity.id
_entity.type
_entity.pdbx_description
1 polymer ?
#
loop_
_entity_poly.entity_id
_entity_poly.type
_entity_poly.pdbx_seq_one_letter_code
_entity_poly.pdbx_strand_id
1 'polypeptide(L)' 'AGDVFEQALLLPLGDARQMVVAEFERRYVERMLDTHGGNVTRAAESAGVARRYFQILKARVAKKKDDTDDE' A
#
# COMPACT_ATOMS: atom_id res chain seq x y z
N ALA A 1 1.36 19.78 -3.84
CA ALA A 1 2.33 19.36 -3.67
C ALA A 1 2.42 17.89 -3.40
N GLY A 2 3.18 17.22 -4.11
CA GLY A 2 3.42 15.82 -3.86
C GLY A 2 2.27 14.90 -4.18
N ASP A 3 1.38 15.34 -5.03
CA ASP A 3 0.31 14.48 -5.43
C ASP A 3 0.89 13.35 -6.28
N VAL A 4 0.65 12.13 -5.87
CA VAL A 4 1.21 10.98 -6.55
C VAL A 4 0.69 10.88 -7.98
N PHE A 5 -0.53 11.31 -8.21
CA PHE A 5 -1.07 11.25 -9.56
C PHE A 5 -0.35 12.21 -10.49
N GLU A 6 -0.04 13.40 -9.99
CA GLU A 6 0.70 14.34 -10.81
C GLU A 6 2.07 13.80 -11.17
N GLN A 7 2.74 13.19 -10.21
CA GLN A 7 4.05 12.62 -10.46
C GLN A 7 3.96 11.47 -11.45
N ALA A 8 2.93 10.64 -11.30
CA ALA A 8 2.78 9.48 -12.16
C ALA A 8 2.53 9.89 -13.60
N LEU A 9 1.87 11.01 -13.82
CA LEU A 9 1.59 11.45 -15.18
C LEU A 9 2.85 11.78 -15.97
N LEU A 10 3.97 11.93 -15.29
CA LEU A 10 5.23 12.22 -15.94
C LEU A 10 6.01 10.96 -16.29
N LEU A 11 5.47 9.79 -15.96
CA LEU A 11 6.19 8.54 -16.14
C LEU A 11 5.56 7.70 -17.25
N PRO A 12 6.31 6.76 -17.81
CA PRO A 12 5.72 5.79 -18.72
C PRO A 12 4.59 5.05 -18.01
N LEU A 13 3.63 4.58 -18.78
CA LEU A 13 2.41 4.01 -18.21
C LEU A 13 2.68 2.92 -17.19
N GLY A 14 3.57 1.99 -17.48
CA GLY A 14 3.84 0.90 -16.55
C GLY A 14 4.37 1.38 -15.22
N ASP A 15 5.30 2.32 -15.28
CA ASP A 15 5.87 2.88 -14.05
C ASP A 15 4.86 3.72 -13.33
N ALA A 16 4.05 4.48 -14.07
CA ALA A 16 3.02 5.31 -13.47
C ALA A 16 2.02 4.45 -12.71
N ARG A 17 1.59 3.35 -13.33
CA ARG A 17 0.63 2.46 -12.71
C ARG A 17 1.18 1.88 -11.43
N GLN A 18 2.42 1.42 -11.46
CA GLN A 18 3.04 0.86 -10.26
C GLN A 18 3.12 1.89 -9.14
N MET A 19 3.49 3.10 -9.49
CA MET A 19 3.61 4.16 -8.49
C MET A 19 2.26 4.42 -7.81
N VAL A 20 1.22 4.55 -8.61
CA VAL A 20 -0.10 4.87 -8.07
C VAL A 20 -0.64 3.71 -7.23
N VAL A 21 -0.48 2.48 -7.73
CA VAL A 21 -0.97 1.33 -7.00
C VAL A 21 -0.23 1.17 -5.68
N ALA A 22 1.09 1.33 -5.71
CA ALA A 22 1.87 1.17 -4.48
C ALA A 22 1.46 2.20 -3.43
N GLU A 23 1.28 3.44 -3.86
CA GLU A 23 0.89 4.47 -2.93
C GLU A 23 -0.53 4.24 -2.40
N PHE A 24 -1.42 3.80 -3.27
CA PHE A 24 -2.77 3.51 -2.84
C PHE A 24 -2.78 2.37 -1.83
N GLU A 25 -2.04 1.30 -2.10
CA GLU A 25 -2.01 0.16 -1.20
C GLU A 25 -1.45 0.56 0.16
N ARG A 26 -0.42 1.37 0.16
CA ARG A 26 0.17 1.81 1.42
C ARG A 26 -0.85 2.56 2.27
N ARG A 27 -1.54 3.50 1.67
CA ARG A 27 -2.53 4.28 2.40
C ARG A 27 -3.71 3.43 2.82
N TYR A 28 -4.10 2.51 1.95
CA TYR A 28 -5.24 1.66 2.24
C TYR A 28 -4.95 0.74 3.42
N VAL A 29 -3.79 0.10 3.41
CA VAL A 29 -3.42 -0.79 4.49
C VAL A 29 -3.33 -0.03 5.81
N GLU A 30 -2.69 1.14 5.77
CA GLU A 30 -2.57 1.94 6.98
C GLU A 30 -3.94 2.35 7.53
N ARG A 31 -4.82 2.77 6.63
CA ARG A 31 -6.15 3.17 7.03
C ARG A 31 -6.92 2.02 7.62
N MET A 32 -6.83 0.86 7.00
CA MET A 32 -7.55 -0.31 7.50
C MET A 32 -7.05 -0.72 8.87
N LEU A 33 -5.74 -0.74 9.05
CA LEU A 33 -5.20 -1.11 10.35
C LEU A 33 -5.56 -0.09 11.40
N ASP A 34 -5.49 1.18 11.05
CA ASP A 34 -5.81 2.23 12.00
C ASP A 34 -7.27 2.15 12.42
N THR A 35 -8.15 1.91 11.48
CA THR A 35 -9.58 1.83 11.75
C THR A 35 -9.90 0.67 12.69
N HIS A 36 -9.15 -0.41 12.58
CA HIS A 36 -9.43 -1.61 13.35
C HIS A 36 -8.43 -1.84 14.47
N GLY A 37 -7.73 -0.80 14.87
CA GLY A 37 -6.84 -0.89 16.03
C GLY A 37 -5.70 -1.86 15.86
N GLY A 38 -5.24 -2.05 14.63
CA GLY A 38 -4.14 -2.96 14.36
C GLY A 38 -4.54 -4.42 14.20
N ASN A 39 -5.85 -4.69 14.24
CA ASN A 39 -6.33 -6.06 14.12
C ASN A 39 -6.34 -6.49 12.67
N VAL A 40 -5.40 -7.35 12.30
CA VAL A 40 -5.24 -7.76 10.91
C VAL A 40 -6.46 -8.53 10.39
N THR A 41 -7.02 -9.39 11.22
CA THR A 41 -8.17 -10.17 10.81
C THR A 41 -9.35 -9.29 10.46
N ARG A 42 -9.63 -8.32 11.31
CA ARG A 42 -10.75 -7.42 11.06
C ARG A 42 -10.46 -6.50 9.87
N ALA A 43 -9.23 -6.06 9.75
CA ALA A 43 -8.86 -5.21 8.63
C ALA A 43 -9.05 -5.96 7.31
N ALA A 44 -8.65 -7.23 7.27
CA ALA A 44 -8.80 -8.02 6.05
C ALA A 44 -10.26 -8.24 5.72
N GLU A 45 -11.07 -8.50 6.73
CA GLU A 45 -12.50 -8.70 6.50
C GLU A 45 -13.13 -7.45 5.93
N SER A 46 -12.78 -6.32 6.50
CA SER A 46 -13.31 -5.06 6.03
C SER A 46 -12.86 -4.76 4.60
N ALA A 47 -11.65 -5.16 4.26
CA ALA A 47 -11.12 -4.95 2.93
C ALA A 47 -11.65 -5.95 1.91
N GLY A 48 -12.33 -7.00 2.38
CA GLY A 48 -12.88 -7.98 1.46
C GLY A 48 -11.86 -8.94 0.93
N VAL A 49 -10.79 -9.18 1.65
CA VAL A 49 -9.73 -10.09 1.22
C VAL A 49 -9.41 -11.07 2.33
N ALA A 50 -8.72 -12.14 1.96
CA ALA A 50 -8.30 -13.12 2.94
C ALA A 50 -7.25 -12.51 3.86
N ARG A 51 -7.25 -12.95 5.10
CA ARG A 51 -6.26 -12.45 6.05
C ARG A 51 -4.84 -12.65 5.55
N ARG A 52 -4.57 -13.78 4.95
CA ARG A 52 -3.25 -14.06 4.42
C ARG A 52 -2.84 -13.05 3.37
N TYR A 53 -3.76 -12.74 2.49
CA TYR A 53 -3.47 -11.77 1.44
C TYR A 53 -3.21 -10.38 2.04
N PHE A 54 -3.99 -10.03 3.04
CA PHE A 54 -3.81 -8.75 3.70
C PHE A 54 -2.43 -8.68 4.36
N GLN A 55 -1.99 -9.78 4.96
CA GLN A 55 -0.67 -9.80 5.55
C GLN A 55 0.43 -9.66 4.50
N ILE A 56 0.22 -10.23 3.33
CA ILE A 56 1.16 -10.07 2.23
C ILE A 56 1.22 -8.60 1.82
N LEU A 57 0.08 -7.95 1.71
CA LEU A 57 0.06 -6.54 1.38
C LEU A 57 0.76 -5.71 2.45
N LYS A 58 0.50 -6.02 3.70
CA LYS A 58 1.11 -5.30 4.80
C LYS A 58 2.62 -5.43 4.76
N ALA A 59 3.11 -6.63 4.51
CA ALA A 59 4.54 -6.86 4.44
C ALA A 59 5.16 -6.15 3.23
N ARG A 60 4.46 -6.15 2.12
CA ARG A 60 4.94 -5.48 0.92
C ARG A 60 5.06 -3.98 1.15
N VAL A 61 4.05 -3.41 1.81
CA VAL A 61 4.07 -1.99 2.11
C VAL A 61 5.21 -1.65 3.05
N ALA A 62 5.41 -2.44 4.08
CA ALA A 62 6.49 -2.20 5.02
C ALA A 62 7.84 -2.35 4.35
N LYS A 63 7.98 -3.35 3.51
CA LYS A 63 9.25 -3.56 2.84
C LYS A 63 9.57 -2.42 1.91
N LYS A 64 8.59 -1.93 1.20
CA LYS A 64 8.81 -0.82 0.31
C LYS A 64 9.24 0.41 1.07
N LYS A 65 8.72 0.58 2.25
CA LYS A 65 9.07 1.71 3.05
C LYS A 65 10.53 1.66 3.48
N ASP A 66 11.04 0.45 3.71
CA ASP A 66 12.41 0.31 4.10
C ASP A 66 13.35 0.12 2.94
N ASP A 67 12.83 0.15 1.76
CA ASP A 67 13.60 -0.20 0.59
C ASP A 67 14.78 0.66 0.37
N THR A 68 14.72 1.86 0.84
CA THR A 68 15.80 2.79 0.55
C THR A 68 17.11 2.37 1.12
N ASP A 69 17.15 1.58 2.16
CA ASP A 69 18.43 1.26 2.68
C ASP A 69 18.92 -0.02 2.19
N ASP A 70 18.35 -0.62 1.27
CA ASP A 70 18.82 -1.75 0.79
C ASP A 70 19.96 -1.72 0.04
N GLU A 71 20.46 -1.52 -0.16
CA GLU A 71 21.45 -1.63 -0.80
C GLU A 71 21.98 -1.44 -0.83
#